data_e8a091f0714134bc154b8af4e6f06bc3
#
_entry.id   e8a091f0714134bc154b8af4e6f06bc3
#
_cell.length_a   1.000
_cell.length_b   1.000
_cell.length_c   1.000
_cell.angle_alpha   90.00
_cell.angle_beta   90.00
_cell.angle_gamma   90.00
#
_symmetry.space_group_name_H-M   'P 1'
#
loop_
_entity.id
_entity.type
_entity.pdbx_description
1 polymer ?
#
loop_
_entity_poly.entity_id
_entity_poly.type
_entity_poly.pdbx_seq_one_letter_code
_entity_poly.pdbx_strand_id
1 'polypeptide(L)'
;AIEAEGIRRSWKKLDEAGLVLAVFDAAQPLSDDDLELARRCQGRPAIAVLNKQDLAGEQDVPHGTLEPYFKKIVPMCAKDAIGLQALTDAVAVLLGTAQLDPGAAQLCSARQLSAATRARDALAEAIRARQDGFGLDAAAVCLTDALQALCDLTGESATAATIDEVFETFCVGK
;
A
#
# COMPACT_ATOMS: atom_id res chain seq x y z
N ALA A 1 32.96 -3.02 8.97
CA ALA A 1 32.53 -1.73 8.40
C ALA A 1 31.25 -1.87 7.54
N ILE A 2 31.14 -2.87 6.67
CA ILE A 2 29.98 -3.06 5.79
C ILE A 2 28.72 -3.46 6.60
N GLU A 3 28.87 -4.32 7.58
CA GLU A 3 27.77 -4.79 8.44
C GLU A 3 27.18 -3.65 9.30
N ALA A 4 28.01 -2.81 9.90
CA ALA A 4 27.57 -1.66 10.66
C ALA A 4 26.79 -0.64 9.81
N GLU A 5 27.17 -0.43 8.56
CA GLU A 5 26.43 0.42 7.63
C GLU A 5 25.09 -0.21 7.23
N GLY A 6 25.03 -1.54 7.05
CA GLY A 6 23.78 -2.27 6.82
C GLY A 6 22.78 -2.12 7.98
N ILE A 7 23.24 -2.30 9.20
CA ILE A 7 22.44 -2.14 10.41
C ILE A 7 21.93 -0.70 10.53
N ARG A 8 22.78 0.31 10.31
CA ARG A 8 22.38 1.72 10.35
C ARG A 8 21.27 2.04 9.33
N ARG A 9 21.39 1.50 8.12
CA ARG A 9 20.35 1.67 7.08
C ARG A 9 19.03 0.99 7.46
N SER A 10 19.10 -0.19 8.07
CA SER A 10 17.92 -0.92 8.55
C SER A 10 17.19 -0.11 9.63
N TRP A 11 17.92 0.44 10.60
CA TRP A 11 17.34 1.30 11.63
C TRP A 11 16.68 2.56 11.05
N LYS A 12 17.32 3.21 10.11
CA LYS A 12 16.73 4.38 9.44
C LYS A 12 15.42 4.00 8.72
N LYS A 13 15.39 2.86 8.03
CA LYS A 13 14.17 2.36 7.37
C LYS A 13 13.06 2.03 8.36
N LEU A 14 13.41 1.44 9.50
CA LEU A 14 12.47 1.19 10.58
C LEU A 14 11.87 2.50 11.11
N ASP A 15 12.67 3.55 11.25
CA ASP A 15 12.19 4.86 11.73
C ASP A 15 11.26 5.56 10.73
N GLU A 16 11.42 5.34 9.44
CA GLU A 16 10.60 5.90 8.37
C GLU A 16 9.35 5.05 8.06
N ALA A 17 9.26 3.82 8.58
CA ALA A 17 8.20 2.88 8.23
C ALA A 17 6.85 3.27 8.85
N GLY A 18 5.79 3.24 8.06
CA GLY A 18 4.41 3.40 8.53
C GLY A 18 3.86 2.16 9.24
N LEU A 19 4.41 0.98 8.96
CA LEU A 19 4.15 -0.30 9.62
C LEU A 19 5.43 -1.14 9.62
N VAL A 20 5.70 -1.80 10.73
CA VAL A 20 6.85 -2.69 10.90
C VAL A 20 6.37 -4.13 11.09
N LEU A 21 6.91 -5.05 10.30
CA LEU A 21 6.80 -6.49 10.54
C LEU A 21 8.15 -6.96 11.13
N ALA A 22 8.20 -7.14 12.43
CA ALA A 22 9.37 -7.66 13.13
C ALA A 22 9.31 -9.18 13.16
N VAL A 23 10.23 -9.84 12.44
CA VAL A 23 10.23 -11.30 12.28
C VAL A 23 11.24 -11.91 13.24
N PHE A 24 10.76 -12.82 14.08
CA PHE A 24 11.55 -13.57 15.07
C PHE A 24 11.51 -15.06 14.75
N ASP A 25 12.59 -15.76 15.07
CA ASP A 25 12.67 -17.22 14.93
C ASP A 25 12.02 -17.86 16.16
N ALA A 26 10.90 -18.56 15.97
CA ALA A 26 10.19 -19.22 17.07
C ALA A 26 10.89 -20.47 17.60
N ALA A 27 11.87 -21.00 16.83
CA ALA A 27 12.63 -22.21 17.20
C ALA A 27 13.87 -21.90 18.05
N GLN A 28 14.14 -20.62 18.36
CA GLN A 28 15.31 -20.20 19.12
C GLN A 28 14.95 -19.20 20.22
N PRO A 29 15.71 -19.15 21.32
CA PRO A 29 15.59 -18.08 22.30
C PRO A 29 15.86 -16.72 21.65
N LEU A 30 15.18 -15.67 22.14
CA LEU A 30 15.44 -14.29 21.67
C LEU A 30 16.86 -13.87 22.03
N SER A 31 17.58 -13.35 21.05
CA SER A 31 18.88 -12.73 21.24
C SER A 31 18.76 -11.31 21.79
N ASP A 32 19.88 -10.72 22.21
CA ASP A 32 19.93 -9.31 22.61
C ASP A 32 19.54 -8.37 21.47
N ASP A 33 19.87 -8.72 20.20
CA ASP A 33 19.50 -7.97 19.00
C ASP A 33 17.98 -8.04 18.75
N ASP A 34 17.34 -9.19 18.99
CA ASP A 34 15.89 -9.34 18.92
C ASP A 34 15.17 -8.46 19.95
N LEU A 35 15.70 -8.42 21.16
CA LEU A 35 15.17 -7.57 22.21
C LEU A 35 15.36 -6.07 21.92
N GLU A 36 16.48 -5.69 21.32
CA GLU A 36 16.70 -4.31 20.86
C GLU A 36 15.73 -3.94 19.75
N LEU A 37 15.51 -4.83 18.77
CA LEU A 37 14.48 -4.65 17.74
C LEU A 37 13.08 -4.48 18.36
N ALA A 38 12.73 -5.33 19.30
CA ALA A 38 11.44 -5.27 20.00
C ALA A 38 11.25 -3.93 20.73
N ARG A 39 12.27 -3.46 21.46
CA ARG A 39 12.23 -2.15 22.13
C ARG A 39 12.01 -1.00 21.16
N ARG A 40 12.66 -1.02 19.99
CA ARG A 40 12.50 0.01 18.94
C ARG A 40 11.14 -0.01 18.27
N CYS A 41 10.47 -1.14 18.27
CA CYS A 41 9.10 -1.28 17.77
C CYS A 41 8.04 -0.78 18.74
N GLN A 42 8.38 -0.59 20.02
CA GLN A 42 7.43 -0.17 21.05
C GLN A 42 6.81 1.21 20.73
N GLY A 43 5.48 1.29 20.82
CA GLY A 43 4.73 2.54 20.56
C GLY A 43 4.51 2.86 19.11
N ARG A 44 4.98 2.01 18.17
CA ARG A 44 4.78 2.16 16.72
C ARG A 44 3.71 1.17 16.21
N PRO A 45 3.14 1.40 15.02
CA PRO A 45 2.38 0.36 14.31
C PRO A 45 3.34 -0.79 13.95
N ALA A 46 3.35 -1.84 14.76
CA ALA A 46 4.24 -2.98 14.57
C ALA A 46 3.54 -4.30 14.91
N ILE A 47 3.88 -5.35 14.15
CA ILE A 47 3.45 -6.72 14.36
C ILE A 47 4.70 -7.57 14.59
N ALA A 48 4.72 -8.37 15.65
CA ALA A 48 5.71 -9.43 15.80
C ALA A 48 5.24 -10.67 15.02
N VAL A 49 6.09 -11.19 14.15
CA VAL A 49 5.86 -12.43 13.41
C VAL A 49 6.78 -13.50 14.01
N LEU A 50 6.22 -14.49 14.68
CA LEU A 50 6.96 -15.64 15.20
C LEU A 50 7.02 -16.71 14.11
N ASN A 51 8.04 -16.66 13.28
CA ASN A 51 8.20 -17.57 12.15
C ASN A 51 8.87 -18.89 12.57
N LYS A 52 8.80 -19.90 11.70
CA LYS A 52 9.32 -21.26 11.88
C LYS A 52 8.63 -22.02 13.02
N GLN A 53 7.32 -21.85 13.15
CA GLN A 53 6.50 -22.59 14.13
C GLN A 53 6.59 -24.12 13.95
N ASP A 54 6.89 -24.58 12.75
CA ASP A 54 7.11 -25.99 12.43
C ASP A 54 8.36 -26.59 13.10
N LEU A 55 9.30 -25.74 13.51
CA LEU A 55 10.54 -26.13 14.20
C LEU A 55 10.52 -25.78 15.69
N ALA A 56 9.52 -25.06 16.17
CA ALA A 56 9.40 -24.68 17.55
C ALA A 56 8.97 -25.90 18.42
N GLY A 57 9.74 -26.19 19.47
CA GLY A 57 9.34 -27.15 20.48
C GLY A 57 8.21 -26.64 21.38
N GLU A 58 7.59 -27.54 22.15
CA GLU A 58 6.47 -27.17 23.05
C GLU A 58 6.85 -26.14 24.16
N GLN A 59 8.12 -25.85 24.38
CA GLN A 59 8.59 -25.17 25.59
C GLN A 59 9.08 -23.73 25.43
N ASP A 60 9.34 -23.23 24.21
CA ASP A 60 9.94 -21.90 24.06
C ASP A 60 9.40 -21.08 22.87
N VAL A 61 8.12 -20.81 22.90
CA VAL A 61 7.63 -19.73 22.02
C VAL A 61 7.88 -18.41 22.76
N PRO A 62 8.70 -17.48 22.23
CA PRO A 62 9.07 -16.23 22.92
C PRO A 62 7.91 -15.22 23.02
N HIS A 63 6.67 -15.71 22.97
CA HIS A 63 5.45 -14.93 22.95
C HIS A 63 5.34 -14.00 24.16
N GLY A 64 5.47 -14.54 25.37
CA GLY A 64 5.34 -13.76 26.61
C GLY A 64 6.39 -12.66 26.76
N THR A 65 7.60 -12.89 26.22
CA THR A 65 8.67 -11.89 26.25
C THR A 65 8.41 -10.73 25.30
N LEU A 66 7.66 -10.95 24.21
CA LEU A 66 7.36 -9.93 23.19
C LEU A 66 6.07 -9.15 23.47
N GLU A 67 5.17 -9.66 24.30
CA GLU A 67 3.90 -8.98 24.66
C GLU A 67 4.05 -7.52 25.14
N PRO A 68 5.08 -7.15 25.91
CA PRO A 68 5.25 -5.76 26.34
C PRO A 68 5.55 -4.78 25.21
N TYR A 69 6.04 -5.27 24.06
CA TYR A 69 6.51 -4.46 22.93
C TYR A 69 5.53 -4.43 21.77
N PHE A 70 4.72 -5.49 21.60
CA PHE A 70 3.83 -5.62 20.44
C PHE A 70 2.38 -5.85 20.86
N LYS A 71 1.48 -5.05 20.30
CA LYS A 71 0.03 -5.24 20.48
C LYS A 71 -0.50 -6.46 19.72
N LYS A 72 0.23 -6.91 18.71
CA LYS A 72 -0.15 -8.05 17.87
C LYS A 72 1.08 -8.92 17.62
N ILE A 73 0.93 -10.20 17.96
CA ILE A 73 1.93 -11.25 17.74
C ILE A 73 1.24 -12.31 16.88
N VAL A 74 1.87 -12.70 15.78
CA VAL A 74 1.32 -13.66 14.82
C VAL A 74 2.29 -14.84 14.68
N PRO A 75 1.90 -16.02 15.18
CA PRO A 75 2.65 -17.24 14.90
C PRO A 75 2.50 -17.63 13.42
N MET A 76 3.60 -18.04 12.80
CA MET A 76 3.66 -18.31 11.38
C MET A 76 4.64 -19.42 11.03
N CYS A 77 4.35 -20.17 9.96
CA CYS A 77 5.30 -20.96 9.19
C CYS A 77 5.31 -20.43 7.76
N ALA A 78 6.26 -19.58 7.43
CA ALA A 78 6.34 -18.96 6.10
C ALA A 78 6.57 -19.98 4.99
N LYS A 79 7.26 -21.08 5.28
CA LYS A 79 7.50 -22.18 4.33
C LYS A 79 6.21 -22.81 3.83
N ASP A 80 5.25 -23.01 4.73
CA ASP A 80 3.98 -23.71 4.45
C ASP A 80 2.80 -22.73 4.34
N ALA A 81 3.06 -21.42 4.33
CA ALA A 81 2.08 -20.34 4.34
C ALA A 81 1.06 -20.38 5.50
N ILE A 82 1.37 -21.14 6.57
CA ILE A 82 0.54 -21.20 7.77
C ILE A 82 0.64 -19.88 8.53
N GLY A 83 -0.50 -19.30 8.94
CA GLY A 83 -0.56 -18.01 9.64
C GLY A 83 -0.63 -16.78 8.71
N LEU A 84 -0.52 -16.97 7.38
CA LEU A 84 -0.54 -15.86 6.43
C LEU A 84 -1.84 -15.05 6.50
N GLN A 85 -2.99 -15.71 6.62
CA GLN A 85 -4.27 -15.02 6.75
C GLN A 85 -4.32 -14.18 8.04
N ALA A 86 -3.87 -14.73 9.17
CA ALA A 86 -3.82 -14.02 10.45
C ALA A 86 -2.91 -12.78 10.37
N LEU A 87 -1.79 -12.87 9.65
CA LEU A 87 -0.90 -11.74 9.40
C LEU A 87 -1.58 -10.68 8.54
N THR A 88 -2.26 -11.09 7.46
CA THR A 88 -2.99 -10.18 6.57
C THR A 88 -4.08 -9.43 7.33
N ASP A 89 -4.86 -10.13 8.15
CA ASP A 89 -5.91 -9.53 8.98
C ASP A 89 -5.32 -8.54 10.00
N ALA A 90 -4.20 -8.91 10.63
CA ALA A 90 -3.51 -8.04 11.58
C ALA A 90 -2.98 -6.74 10.92
N VAL A 91 -2.43 -6.84 9.71
CA VAL A 91 -2.01 -5.70 8.89
C VAL A 91 -3.21 -4.81 8.54
N ALA A 92 -4.30 -5.41 8.06
CA ALA A 92 -5.51 -4.69 7.69
C ALA A 92 -6.11 -3.91 8.87
N VAL A 93 -6.13 -4.50 10.06
CA VAL A 93 -6.60 -3.85 11.29
C VAL A 93 -5.69 -2.67 11.65
N LEU A 94 -4.36 -2.83 11.64
CA LEU A 94 -3.42 -1.77 12.00
C LEU A 94 -3.41 -0.60 11.02
N LEU A 95 -3.60 -0.87 9.73
CA LEU A 95 -3.69 0.15 8.70
C LEU A 95 -5.09 0.78 8.59
N GLY A 96 -6.07 0.30 9.35
CA GLY A 96 -7.45 0.76 9.26
C GLY A 96 -8.16 0.34 7.96
N THR A 97 -7.62 -0.67 7.26
CA THR A 97 -8.15 -1.15 5.98
C THR A 97 -9.05 -2.38 6.12
N ALA A 98 -9.28 -2.87 7.34
CA ALA A 98 -10.08 -4.07 7.61
C ALA A 98 -11.54 -3.98 7.12
N GLN A 99 -12.04 -2.77 6.85
CA GLN A 99 -13.39 -2.52 6.32
C GLN A 99 -13.38 -2.23 4.81
N LEU A 100 -12.20 -2.22 4.17
CA LEU A 100 -12.11 -1.99 2.72
C LEU A 100 -12.45 -3.30 2.01
N ASP A 101 -13.35 -3.20 1.03
CA ASP A 101 -13.67 -4.32 0.15
C ASP A 101 -12.42 -4.64 -0.71
N PRO A 102 -11.85 -5.85 -0.62
CA PRO A 102 -10.71 -6.23 -1.45
C PRO A 102 -11.01 -6.21 -2.96
N GLY A 103 -12.29 -6.31 -3.34
CA GLY A 103 -12.77 -6.22 -4.72
C GLY A 103 -13.01 -4.79 -5.18
N ALA A 104 -13.01 -3.80 -4.27
CA ALA A 104 -13.18 -2.42 -4.63
C ALA A 104 -11.95 -1.87 -5.38
N ALA A 105 -12.18 -1.07 -6.40
CA ALA A 105 -11.12 -0.38 -7.11
C ALA A 105 -10.36 0.55 -6.15
N GLN A 106 -9.08 0.30 -5.96
CA GLN A 106 -8.22 1.06 -5.03
C GLN A 106 -7.02 1.66 -5.74
N LEU A 107 -6.67 2.87 -5.36
CA LEU A 107 -5.45 3.54 -5.83
C LEU A 107 -4.31 3.20 -4.88
N CYS A 108 -3.40 2.30 -5.32
CA CYS A 108 -2.36 1.73 -4.47
C CYS A 108 -1.02 2.48 -4.54
N SER A 109 -0.90 3.52 -5.35
CA SER A 109 0.36 4.27 -5.50
C SER A 109 0.13 5.77 -5.61
N ALA A 110 1.16 6.55 -5.23
CA ALA A 110 1.15 8.00 -5.39
C ALA A 110 0.97 8.41 -6.87
N ARG A 111 1.52 7.64 -7.81
CA ARG A 111 1.34 7.84 -9.26
C ARG A 111 -0.12 7.70 -9.65
N GLN A 112 -0.80 6.64 -9.20
CA GLN A 112 -2.22 6.40 -9.49
C GLN A 112 -3.11 7.48 -8.87
N LEU A 113 -2.84 7.87 -7.62
CA LEU A 113 -3.57 8.96 -6.98
C LEU A 113 -3.40 10.28 -7.73
N SER A 114 -2.18 10.60 -8.17
CA SER A 114 -1.89 11.79 -8.97
C SER A 114 -2.63 11.77 -10.32
N ALA A 115 -2.61 10.63 -11.02
CA ALA A 115 -3.31 10.47 -12.29
C ALA A 115 -4.84 10.62 -12.13
N ALA A 116 -5.44 9.98 -11.13
CA ALA A 116 -6.87 10.11 -10.85
C ALA A 116 -7.25 11.55 -10.46
N THR A 117 -6.40 12.25 -9.71
CA THR A 117 -6.61 13.65 -9.34
C THR A 117 -6.59 14.55 -10.57
N ARG A 118 -5.60 14.38 -11.46
CA ARG A 118 -5.53 15.15 -12.73
C ARG A 118 -6.77 14.91 -13.60
N ALA A 119 -7.21 13.66 -13.74
CA ALA A 119 -8.41 13.34 -14.49
C ALA A 119 -9.66 14.03 -13.91
N ARG A 120 -9.84 13.97 -12.60
CA ARG A 120 -10.93 14.65 -11.89
C ARG A 120 -10.90 16.16 -12.15
N ASP A 121 -9.74 16.78 -12.02
CA ASP A 121 -9.59 18.24 -12.13
C ASP A 121 -9.84 18.70 -13.57
N ALA A 122 -9.36 17.96 -14.55
CA ALA A 122 -9.63 18.22 -15.98
C ALA A 122 -11.13 18.09 -16.32
N LEU A 123 -11.82 17.07 -15.78
CA LEU A 123 -13.28 16.94 -15.95
C LEU A 123 -14.03 18.09 -15.29
N ALA A 124 -13.62 18.53 -14.11
CA ALA A 124 -14.22 19.68 -13.43
C ALA A 124 -14.04 21.00 -14.25
N GLU A 125 -12.88 21.14 -14.92
CA GLU A 125 -12.59 22.25 -15.81
C GLU A 125 -13.49 22.22 -17.05
N ALA A 126 -13.67 21.04 -17.66
CA ALA A 126 -14.58 20.86 -18.80
C ALA A 126 -16.03 21.28 -18.46
N ILE A 127 -16.49 20.89 -17.28
CA ILE A 127 -17.83 21.27 -16.79
C ILE A 127 -17.93 22.79 -16.60
N ARG A 128 -16.92 23.41 -15.99
CA ARG A 128 -16.88 24.88 -15.80
C ARG A 128 -16.85 25.63 -17.14
N ALA A 129 -15.97 25.20 -18.07
CA ALA A 129 -15.89 25.80 -19.38
C ALA A 129 -17.26 25.82 -20.11
N ARG A 130 -18.02 24.74 -19.97
CA ARG A 130 -19.37 24.67 -20.53
C ARG A 130 -20.37 25.61 -19.82
N GLN A 131 -20.31 25.70 -18.50
CA GLN A 131 -21.21 26.56 -17.69
C GLN A 131 -20.95 28.04 -17.94
N ASP A 132 -19.69 28.42 -18.13
CA ASP A 132 -19.25 29.79 -18.39
C ASP A 132 -19.46 30.23 -19.86
N GLY A 133 -20.00 29.35 -20.70
CA GLY A 133 -20.31 29.68 -22.10
C GLY A 133 -19.10 29.62 -23.06
N PHE A 134 -17.98 29.06 -22.59
CA PHE A 134 -16.86 28.75 -23.48
C PHE A 134 -17.29 27.69 -24.52
N GLY A 135 -16.79 27.79 -25.73
CA GLY A 135 -17.16 26.89 -26.82
C GLY A 135 -16.83 25.42 -26.51
N LEU A 136 -17.43 24.52 -27.31
CA LEU A 136 -17.20 23.06 -27.19
C LEU A 136 -15.72 22.68 -27.32
N ASP A 137 -14.94 23.46 -28.06
CA ASP A 137 -13.51 23.24 -28.25
C ASP A 137 -12.73 23.30 -26.94
N ALA A 138 -13.07 24.23 -26.06
CA ALA A 138 -12.45 24.35 -24.76
C ALA A 138 -12.76 23.12 -23.86
N ALA A 139 -14.01 22.66 -23.90
CA ALA A 139 -14.39 21.44 -23.15
C ALA A 139 -13.71 20.19 -23.73
N ALA A 140 -13.55 20.12 -25.06
CA ALA A 140 -12.89 19.01 -25.75
C ALA A 140 -11.40 18.88 -25.33
N VAL A 141 -10.68 19.99 -25.21
CA VAL A 141 -9.29 19.96 -24.70
C VAL A 141 -9.23 19.38 -23.29
N CYS A 142 -10.08 19.84 -22.37
CA CYS A 142 -10.13 19.34 -21.02
C CYS A 142 -10.50 17.84 -20.94
N LEU A 143 -11.39 17.37 -21.83
CA LEU A 143 -11.73 15.95 -21.92
C LEU A 143 -10.56 15.11 -22.43
N THR A 144 -9.77 15.62 -23.36
CA THR A 144 -8.55 14.97 -23.86
C THR A 144 -7.52 14.84 -22.72
N ASP A 145 -7.33 15.90 -21.93
CA ASP A 145 -6.42 15.87 -20.78
C ASP A 145 -6.89 14.86 -19.70
N ALA A 146 -8.20 14.77 -19.46
CA ALA A 146 -8.78 13.79 -18.56
C ALA A 146 -8.54 12.35 -19.04
N LEU A 147 -8.74 12.09 -20.34
CA LEU A 147 -8.50 10.78 -20.93
C LEU A 147 -7.03 10.38 -20.85
N GLN A 148 -6.12 11.30 -21.15
CA GLN A 148 -4.68 11.05 -21.01
C GLN A 148 -4.31 10.69 -19.57
N ALA A 149 -4.87 11.40 -18.60
CA ALA A 149 -4.63 11.10 -17.17
C ALA A 149 -5.19 9.72 -16.76
N LEU A 150 -6.33 9.29 -17.32
CA LEU A 150 -6.88 7.95 -17.10
C LEU A 150 -6.01 6.86 -17.75
N CYS A 151 -5.49 7.11 -18.94
CA CYS A 151 -4.53 6.20 -19.58
C CYS A 151 -3.24 6.06 -18.76
N ASP A 152 -2.74 7.17 -18.19
CA ASP A 152 -1.61 7.13 -17.26
C ASP A 152 -1.93 6.30 -15.99
N LEU A 153 -3.20 6.28 -15.55
CA LEU A 153 -3.67 5.50 -14.42
C LEU A 153 -3.65 4.00 -14.71
N THR A 154 -4.21 3.60 -15.86
CA THR A 154 -4.33 2.19 -16.26
C THR A 154 -3.02 1.63 -16.83
N GLY A 155 -2.11 2.48 -17.28
CA GLY A 155 -0.90 2.09 -18.01
C GLY A 155 -1.14 1.88 -19.51
N GLU A 156 -2.31 2.23 -20.01
CA GLU A 156 -2.63 2.24 -21.43
C GLU A 156 -2.05 3.50 -22.08
N SER A 157 -1.76 3.44 -23.37
CA SER A 157 -1.40 4.64 -24.15
C SER A 157 -2.63 5.21 -24.81
N ALA A 158 -2.96 6.47 -24.54
CA ALA A 158 -3.98 7.16 -25.32
C ALA A 158 -3.48 7.29 -26.78
N THR A 159 -4.06 6.50 -27.66
CA THR A 159 -3.82 6.65 -29.11
C THR A 159 -4.79 7.70 -29.66
N ALA A 160 -4.40 8.37 -30.75
CA ALA A 160 -5.31 9.29 -31.46
C ALA A 160 -6.65 8.59 -31.78
N ALA A 161 -6.60 7.30 -32.13
CA ALA A 161 -7.79 6.48 -32.41
C ALA A 161 -8.73 6.37 -31.21
N THR A 162 -8.19 6.23 -29.97
CA THR A 162 -9.01 6.17 -28.73
C THR A 162 -9.70 7.51 -28.48
N ILE A 163 -9.00 8.61 -28.75
CA ILE A 163 -9.54 9.97 -28.63
C ILE A 163 -10.66 10.19 -29.65
N ASP A 164 -10.42 9.81 -30.89
CA ASP A 164 -11.40 9.94 -31.96
C ASP A 164 -12.67 9.11 -31.70
N GLU A 165 -12.53 7.87 -31.18
CA GLU A 165 -13.65 6.99 -30.83
C GLU A 165 -14.51 7.59 -29.70
N VAL A 166 -13.90 8.21 -28.69
CA VAL A 166 -14.62 8.92 -27.63
C VAL A 166 -15.43 10.09 -28.23
N PHE A 167 -14.84 10.89 -29.11
CA PHE A 167 -15.53 12.02 -29.71
C PHE A 167 -16.60 11.60 -30.74
N GLU A 168 -16.40 10.51 -31.47
CA GLU A 168 -17.43 9.95 -32.36
C GLU A 168 -18.65 9.42 -31.60
N THR A 169 -18.43 8.83 -30.42
CA THR A 169 -19.52 8.27 -29.58
C THR A 169 -20.34 9.38 -28.91
N PHE A 170 -19.72 10.50 -28.60
CA PHE A 170 -20.39 11.70 -28.11
C PHE A 170 -20.98 12.52 -29.26
N CYS A 171 -21.82 11.98 -30.13
CA CYS A 171 -22.51 12.70 -31.20
C CYS A 171 -22.74 14.17 -30.84
N VAL A 172 -21.76 15.03 -31.08
CA VAL A 172 -21.93 16.47 -31.01
C VAL A 172 -22.56 16.89 -32.28
N GLY A 173 -23.86 17.03 -32.23
CA GLY A 173 -24.80 17.48 -33.19
C GLY A 173 -24.32 17.95 -34.56
N LYS A 174 -24.86 17.30 -35.59
CA LYS A 174 -25.13 17.95 -36.84
C LYS A 174 -26.22 19.01 -36.65
#